data_2342f3973dc132ce7d2c5058011239b8
#
_entry.id   2342f3973dc132ce7d2c5058011239b8
#
_cell.length_a   1.000
_cell.length_b   1.000
_cell.length_c   1.000
_cell.angle_alpha   90.00
_cell.angle_beta   90.00
_cell.angle_gamma   90.00
#
_symmetry.space_group_name_H-M   'P 1'
#
loop_
_entity.id
_entity.type
_entity.pdbx_description
1 polymer ?
#
loop_
_entity_poly.entity_id
_entity_poly.type
_entity_poly.pdbx_seq_one_letter_code
_entity_poly.pdbx_strand_id
1 'polypeptide(L)'
;MYRLPDGIQSVDVDTDRLRMHCLVAGPADGTPVVLVHGNLATSLFWDELMAAAPPQLHLVAPDMRGFGDTEPKPIDGTRGLRDWADDVHALLRALQISGAVHLVGWSTGGGAIMQYAIDRPDAVASLTLIDTVSPYGFGATSDVDGTPTTADYAGSGGGVANPEFVQRLRDRDDGSESDFSPRNVMRAFYWHPDYRMDAEREDALVAEVLKSNISDDGYPGDHVPSQHWPGVAPGERGILNALSGRWCNVSGIVDISPKPPVLWIRGDGDLVVGDQSSFDMGALGQLGAIPDWPGDEVYPPQPMVAQTRAVLERYAAGGGETREEVIAGSSHGPFIDHLDACAALLYDFLG
;
A
#
# COMPACT_ATOMS: atom_id res chain seq x y z
N MET A 1 -1.73 24.63 12.08
CA MET A 1 -0.73 23.51 11.98
C MET A 1 -1.37 22.32 12.64
N TYR A 2 -1.56 21.24 11.92
CA TYR A 2 -2.20 20.02 12.44
C TYR A 2 -1.46 19.49 13.68
N ARG A 3 -2.22 19.19 14.70
CA ARG A 3 -1.69 18.66 15.95
C ARG A 3 -2.01 17.15 16.02
N LEU A 4 -0.98 16.34 16.22
CA LEU A 4 -1.17 14.91 16.46
C LEU A 4 -2.09 14.68 17.67
N PRO A 5 -2.93 13.65 17.64
CA PRO A 5 -3.71 13.21 18.79
C PRO A 5 -2.81 12.97 20.02
N ASP A 6 -3.38 13.20 21.21
CA ASP A 6 -2.63 13.02 22.46
C ASP A 6 -2.13 11.57 22.60
N GLY A 7 -0.89 11.39 23.05
CA GLY A 7 -0.24 10.08 23.20
C GLY A 7 0.51 9.59 21.97
N ILE A 8 0.40 10.25 20.82
CA ILE A 8 1.18 9.95 19.61
C ILE A 8 2.41 10.85 19.57
N GLN A 9 3.57 10.26 19.34
CA GLN A 9 4.86 10.95 19.25
C GLN A 9 5.46 10.76 17.86
N SER A 10 6.06 11.83 17.32
CA SER A 10 6.87 11.81 16.10
C SER A 10 8.32 11.62 16.51
N VAL A 11 8.98 10.61 15.95
CA VAL A 11 10.36 10.23 16.28
C VAL A 11 11.16 9.89 15.04
N ASP A 12 12.46 10.19 15.06
CA ASP A 12 13.42 9.68 14.08
C ASP A 12 14.15 8.47 14.65
N VAL A 13 14.31 7.42 13.87
CA VAL A 13 15.01 6.19 14.25
C VAL A 13 16.13 5.91 13.26
N ASP A 14 17.37 5.95 13.71
CA ASP A 14 18.52 5.55 12.91
C ASP A 14 18.60 4.03 12.83
N THR A 15 18.45 3.48 11.62
CA THR A 15 18.62 2.05 11.34
C THR A 15 19.93 1.79 10.61
N ASP A 16 20.30 0.53 10.44
CA ASP A 16 21.47 0.16 9.65
C ASP A 16 21.25 0.30 8.11
N ARG A 17 20.02 0.67 7.66
CA ARG A 17 19.66 0.87 6.27
C ARG A 17 19.42 2.34 5.91
N LEU A 18 18.68 3.07 6.76
CA LEU A 18 18.33 4.48 6.56
C LEU A 18 17.78 5.05 7.89
N ARG A 19 17.76 6.38 8.00
CA ARG A 19 17.01 7.05 9.07
C ARG A 19 15.53 7.07 8.70
N MET A 20 14.70 6.53 9.58
CA MET A 20 13.25 6.47 9.40
C MET A 20 12.53 7.41 10.36
N HIS A 21 11.63 8.22 9.82
CA HIS A 21 10.64 8.92 10.61
C HIS A 21 9.50 7.97 10.96
N CYS A 22 9.00 8.03 12.19
CA CYS A 22 7.91 7.18 12.66
C CYS A 22 6.96 7.97 13.56
N LEU A 23 5.67 7.63 13.52
CA LEU A 23 4.75 7.89 14.61
C LEU A 23 4.74 6.69 15.55
N VAL A 24 4.79 6.95 16.85
CA VAL A 24 4.75 5.91 17.89
C VAL A 24 3.69 6.24 18.94
N ALA A 25 2.98 5.21 19.44
CA ALA A 25 1.98 5.36 20.49
C ALA A 25 1.97 4.14 21.42
N GLY A 26 1.48 4.35 22.64
CA GLY A 26 1.37 3.30 23.65
C GLY A 26 2.69 3.00 24.40
N PRO A 27 2.65 2.08 25.37
CA PRO A 27 3.80 1.76 26.22
C PRO A 27 4.85 0.95 25.44
N ALA A 28 6.14 1.25 25.69
CA ALA A 28 7.24 0.59 24.97
C ALA A 28 7.34 -0.93 25.24
N ASP A 29 6.76 -1.42 26.32
CA ASP A 29 6.65 -2.83 26.68
C ASP A 29 5.30 -3.46 26.28
N GLY A 30 4.45 -2.72 25.55
CA GLY A 30 3.19 -3.20 25.02
C GLY A 30 3.35 -4.19 23.86
N THR A 31 2.23 -4.81 23.47
CA THR A 31 2.21 -5.71 22.31
C THR A 31 2.55 -4.94 21.02
N PRO A 32 3.63 -5.31 20.30
CA PRO A 32 4.10 -4.52 19.18
C PRO A 32 3.24 -4.70 17.93
N VAL A 33 2.83 -3.57 17.33
CA VAL A 33 2.07 -3.49 16.08
C VAL A 33 2.77 -2.50 15.15
N VAL A 34 3.11 -2.92 13.94
CA VAL A 34 3.66 -2.04 12.91
C VAL A 34 2.61 -1.74 11.85
N LEU A 35 2.42 -0.44 11.56
CA LEU A 35 1.42 0.06 10.61
C LEU A 35 2.15 0.57 9.34
N VAL A 36 2.10 -0.18 8.24
CA VAL A 36 2.80 0.13 6.99
C VAL A 36 1.84 0.77 6.00
N HIS A 37 2.08 2.04 5.66
CA HIS A 37 1.20 2.83 4.79
C HIS A 37 1.25 2.41 3.32
N GLY A 38 0.30 2.93 2.53
CA GLY A 38 0.21 2.73 1.09
C GLY A 38 1.12 3.65 0.27
N ASN A 39 1.05 3.53 -1.06
CA ASN A 39 1.73 4.44 -1.97
C ASN A 39 1.20 5.87 -1.82
N LEU A 40 2.08 6.87 -1.95
CA LEU A 40 1.73 8.30 -1.78
C LEU A 40 0.98 8.57 -0.45
N ALA A 41 1.49 8.00 0.62
CA ALA A 41 1.01 8.21 1.98
C ALA A 41 2.20 8.26 2.95
N THR A 42 1.94 8.53 4.22
CA THR A 42 2.91 8.54 5.31
C THR A 42 2.31 7.95 6.59
N SER A 43 3.09 7.88 7.63
CA SER A 43 2.65 7.49 8.97
C SER A 43 1.47 8.32 9.50
N LEU A 44 1.33 9.58 9.06
CA LEU A 44 0.25 10.46 9.51
C LEU A 44 -1.14 9.94 9.15
N PHE A 45 -1.28 9.15 8.09
CA PHE A 45 -2.57 8.56 7.72
C PHE A 45 -3.15 7.63 8.81
N TRP A 46 -2.29 7.12 9.69
CA TRP A 46 -2.67 6.21 10.77
C TRP A 46 -3.06 6.89 12.09
N ASP A 47 -2.95 8.23 12.19
CA ASP A 47 -3.06 8.98 13.45
C ASP A 47 -4.36 8.72 14.22
N GLU A 48 -5.53 8.75 13.55
CA GLU A 48 -6.82 8.51 14.18
C GLU A 48 -6.99 7.03 14.57
N LEU A 49 -6.53 6.11 13.72
CA LEU A 49 -6.53 4.68 14.06
C LEU A 49 -5.61 4.40 15.27
N MET A 50 -4.44 5.03 15.32
CA MET A 50 -3.54 4.92 16.47
C MET A 50 -4.14 5.52 17.74
N ALA A 51 -4.88 6.63 17.64
CA ALA A 51 -5.56 7.24 18.77
C ALA A 51 -6.71 6.39 19.32
N ALA A 52 -7.33 5.56 18.47
CA ALA A 52 -8.40 4.64 18.86
C ALA A 52 -7.89 3.31 19.46
N ALA A 53 -6.57 3.13 19.53
CA ALA A 53 -5.97 1.86 19.93
C ALA A 53 -6.15 1.53 21.42
N PRO A 54 -6.31 0.24 21.74
CA PRO A 54 -6.24 -0.25 23.13
C PRO A 54 -4.90 0.09 23.79
N PRO A 55 -4.90 0.47 25.08
CA PRO A 55 -3.72 1.02 25.75
C PRO A 55 -2.57 0.02 25.98
N GLN A 56 -2.81 -1.28 25.78
CA GLN A 56 -1.77 -2.32 25.88
C GLN A 56 -0.94 -2.49 24.60
N LEU A 57 -1.30 -1.85 23.48
CA LEU A 57 -0.58 -1.96 22.23
C LEU A 57 0.56 -0.94 22.17
N HIS A 58 1.69 -1.35 21.60
CA HIS A 58 2.79 -0.48 21.20
C HIS A 58 2.78 -0.33 19.68
N LEU A 59 2.29 0.82 19.21
CA LEU A 59 2.09 1.09 17.79
C LEU A 59 3.29 1.81 17.21
N VAL A 60 3.79 1.36 16.07
CA VAL A 60 4.87 1.98 15.32
C VAL A 60 4.42 2.12 13.86
N ALA A 61 4.28 3.35 13.40
CA ALA A 61 3.93 3.67 12.01
C ALA A 61 5.10 4.40 11.35
N PRO A 62 5.95 3.74 10.56
CA PRO A 62 7.02 4.41 9.83
C PRO A 62 6.52 5.15 8.60
N ASP A 63 7.21 6.23 8.23
CA ASP A 63 7.25 6.70 6.85
C ASP A 63 8.16 5.76 6.07
N MET A 64 7.63 5.13 5.03
CA MET A 64 8.40 4.17 4.27
C MET A 64 9.36 4.87 3.30
N ARG A 65 10.43 4.18 2.92
CA ARG A 65 11.41 4.63 1.93
C ARG A 65 10.75 5.30 0.73
N GLY A 66 11.18 6.53 0.40
CA GLY A 66 10.63 7.33 -0.70
C GLY A 66 9.48 8.26 -0.31
N PHE A 67 9.02 8.24 0.95
CA PHE A 67 7.86 9.01 1.43
C PHE A 67 8.15 9.70 2.76
N GLY A 68 7.38 10.78 3.03
CA GLY A 68 7.40 11.50 4.29
C GLY A 68 8.75 12.11 4.64
N ASP A 69 9.09 12.06 5.92
CA ASP A 69 10.31 12.62 6.48
C ASP A 69 11.45 11.58 6.63
N THR A 70 11.20 10.34 6.16
CA THR A 70 12.24 9.30 6.09
C THR A 70 13.35 9.67 5.09
N GLU A 71 14.60 9.35 5.42
CA GLU A 71 15.76 9.59 4.56
C GLU A 71 15.49 9.08 3.13
N PRO A 72 15.60 9.95 2.10
CA PRO A 72 15.35 9.53 0.73
C PRO A 72 16.47 8.60 0.24
N LYS A 73 16.13 7.33 0.07
CA LYS A 73 16.98 6.31 -0.57
C LYS A 73 16.29 5.78 -1.81
N PRO A 74 17.04 5.39 -2.84
CA PRO A 74 16.48 4.74 -4.02
C PRO A 74 15.69 3.47 -3.66
N ILE A 75 14.62 3.24 -4.42
CA ILE A 75 13.84 1.98 -4.39
C ILE A 75 14.32 1.13 -5.56
N ASP A 76 14.88 -0.04 -5.27
CA ASP A 76 15.24 -1.04 -6.28
C ASP A 76 13.97 -1.81 -6.68
N GLY A 77 13.36 -1.40 -7.81
CA GLY A 77 12.13 -2.02 -8.32
C GLY A 77 12.27 -3.51 -8.56
N THR A 78 13.46 -3.99 -8.94
CA THR A 78 13.73 -5.41 -9.26
C THR A 78 13.60 -6.33 -8.05
N ARG A 79 13.61 -5.77 -6.85
CA ARG A 79 13.41 -6.49 -5.58
C ARG A 79 11.95 -6.61 -5.16
N GLY A 80 11.02 -6.06 -5.96
CA GLY A 80 9.63 -5.91 -5.54
C GLY A 80 9.54 -5.09 -4.25
N LEU A 81 8.72 -5.52 -3.30
CA LEU A 81 8.52 -4.79 -2.05
C LEU A 81 9.53 -5.16 -0.94
N ARG A 82 10.63 -5.87 -1.27
CA ARG A 82 11.64 -6.27 -0.28
C ARG A 82 12.39 -5.11 0.35
N ASP A 83 12.57 -3.99 -0.36
CA ASP A 83 13.20 -2.82 0.27
C ASP A 83 12.38 -2.30 1.45
N TRP A 84 11.05 -2.24 1.32
CA TRP A 84 10.15 -1.87 2.41
C TRP A 84 10.13 -2.92 3.52
N ALA A 85 10.04 -4.21 3.17
CA ALA A 85 10.07 -5.30 4.15
C ALA A 85 11.37 -5.34 4.96
N ASP A 86 12.51 -5.10 4.31
CA ASP A 86 13.82 -5.03 4.97
C ASP A 86 13.98 -3.77 5.83
N ASP A 87 13.41 -2.64 5.41
CA ASP A 87 13.42 -1.41 6.20
C ASP A 87 12.58 -1.56 7.48
N VAL A 88 11.41 -2.22 7.40
CA VAL A 88 10.61 -2.59 8.59
C VAL A 88 11.43 -3.50 9.52
N HIS A 89 12.15 -4.48 8.98
CA HIS A 89 13.00 -5.34 9.80
C HIS A 89 14.13 -4.57 10.51
N ALA A 90 14.79 -3.66 9.78
CA ALA A 90 15.83 -2.81 10.34
C ALA A 90 15.29 -1.88 11.44
N LEU A 91 14.07 -1.34 11.23
CA LEU A 91 13.39 -0.52 12.22
C LEU A 91 13.11 -1.29 13.52
N LEU A 92 12.53 -2.49 13.42
CA LEU A 92 12.25 -3.34 14.58
C LEU A 92 13.53 -3.65 15.38
N ARG A 93 14.64 -3.94 14.70
CA ARG A 93 15.95 -4.13 15.34
C ARG A 93 16.46 -2.88 16.04
N ALA A 94 16.37 -1.71 15.40
CA ALA A 94 16.79 -0.43 15.97
C ALA A 94 15.99 -0.06 17.22
N LEU A 95 14.67 -0.35 17.21
CA LEU A 95 13.77 -0.17 18.34
C LEU A 95 13.90 -1.26 19.42
N GLN A 96 14.77 -2.27 19.20
CA GLN A 96 14.95 -3.42 20.10
C GLN A 96 13.66 -4.23 20.31
N ILE A 97 12.72 -4.18 19.37
CA ILE A 97 11.52 -4.99 19.37
C ILE A 97 11.91 -6.40 18.93
N SER A 98 11.70 -7.37 19.84
CA SER A 98 12.05 -8.78 19.63
C SER A 98 10.82 -9.67 19.68
N GLY A 99 10.92 -10.85 19.05
CA GLY A 99 9.81 -11.78 18.93
C GLY A 99 8.93 -11.49 17.71
N ALA A 100 7.79 -12.17 17.65
CA ALA A 100 6.82 -11.98 16.57
C ALA A 100 5.99 -10.71 16.80
N VAL A 101 5.75 -9.95 15.72
CA VAL A 101 5.01 -8.68 15.75
C VAL A 101 3.73 -8.79 14.91
N HIS A 102 2.72 -8.01 15.28
CA HIS A 102 1.56 -7.80 14.43
C HIS A 102 1.89 -6.80 13.33
N LEU A 103 1.58 -7.14 12.09
CA LEU A 103 1.82 -6.27 10.94
C LEU A 103 0.48 -5.88 10.31
N VAL A 104 0.26 -4.58 10.16
CA VAL A 104 -0.89 -3.99 9.48
C VAL A 104 -0.38 -3.26 8.25
N GLY A 105 -0.90 -3.58 7.08
CA GLY A 105 -0.47 -2.95 5.84
C GLY A 105 -1.64 -2.49 4.99
N TRP A 106 -1.58 -1.24 4.56
CA TRP A 106 -2.54 -0.63 3.66
C TRP A 106 -2.00 -0.59 2.24
N SER A 107 -2.80 -1.05 1.25
CA SER A 107 -2.45 -0.94 -0.17
C SER A 107 -1.06 -1.57 -0.46
N THR A 108 -0.09 -0.80 -0.93
CA THR A 108 1.32 -1.19 -1.08
C THR A 108 1.91 -1.79 0.19
N GLY A 109 1.56 -1.21 1.35
CA GLY A 109 1.99 -1.71 2.65
C GLY A 109 1.54 -3.14 2.92
N GLY A 110 0.34 -3.53 2.45
CA GLY A 110 -0.14 -4.91 2.53
C GLY A 110 0.76 -5.88 1.76
N GLY A 111 1.20 -5.51 0.56
CA GLY A 111 2.19 -6.29 -0.19
C GLY A 111 3.55 -6.38 0.51
N ALA A 112 3.99 -5.27 1.13
CA ALA A 112 5.26 -5.24 1.85
C ALA A 112 5.26 -6.15 3.09
N ILE A 113 4.16 -6.19 3.85
CA ILE A 113 4.07 -7.08 5.03
C ILE A 113 3.89 -8.54 4.63
N MET A 114 3.23 -8.84 3.50
CA MET A 114 3.22 -10.20 2.94
C MET A 114 4.64 -10.63 2.53
N GLN A 115 5.40 -9.74 1.89
CA GLN A 115 6.81 -10.00 1.57
C GLN A 115 7.65 -10.21 2.84
N TYR A 116 7.41 -9.41 3.88
CA TYR A 116 8.08 -9.58 5.18
C TYR A 116 7.80 -10.98 5.76
N ALA A 117 6.54 -11.42 5.73
CA ALA A 117 6.15 -12.74 6.23
C ALA A 117 6.75 -13.90 5.41
N ILE A 118 6.88 -13.74 4.09
CA ILE A 118 7.58 -14.72 3.23
C ILE A 118 9.04 -14.87 3.64
N ASP A 119 9.73 -13.75 3.84
CA ASP A 119 11.16 -13.76 4.14
C ASP A 119 11.45 -14.11 5.62
N ARG A 120 10.48 -13.88 6.55
CA ARG A 120 10.65 -14.00 8.02
C ARG A 120 9.38 -14.48 8.73
N PRO A 121 8.88 -15.68 8.42
CA PRO A 121 7.59 -16.14 8.95
C PRO A 121 7.55 -16.25 10.47
N ASP A 122 8.66 -16.64 11.11
CA ASP A 122 8.75 -16.75 12.58
C ASP A 122 8.68 -15.41 13.32
N ALA A 123 8.88 -14.28 12.60
CA ALA A 123 8.84 -12.95 13.17
C ALA A 123 7.44 -12.28 13.07
N VAL A 124 6.41 -13.00 12.62
CA VAL A 124 5.06 -12.45 12.40
C VAL A 124 4.06 -13.13 13.33
N ALA A 125 3.38 -12.33 14.17
CA ALA A 125 2.31 -12.78 15.04
C ALA A 125 0.97 -12.85 14.28
N SER A 126 0.66 -11.84 13.46
CA SER A 126 -0.48 -11.80 12.55
C SER A 126 -0.28 -10.81 11.43
N LEU A 127 -1.07 -10.92 10.37
CA LEU A 127 -1.14 -9.97 9.26
C LEU A 127 -2.55 -9.37 9.19
N THR A 128 -2.64 -8.04 9.12
CA THR A 128 -3.87 -7.34 8.73
C THR A 128 -3.62 -6.63 7.41
N LEU A 129 -4.33 -7.04 6.38
CA LEU A 129 -4.27 -6.48 5.03
C LEU A 129 -5.45 -5.54 4.85
N ILE A 130 -5.21 -4.25 4.61
CA ILE A 130 -6.26 -3.25 4.38
C ILE A 130 -6.18 -2.80 2.93
N ASP A 131 -7.22 -3.04 2.13
CA ASP A 131 -7.27 -2.75 0.69
C ASP A 131 -5.92 -3.03 0.00
N THR A 132 -5.38 -4.21 0.27
CA THR A 132 -4.01 -4.58 -0.11
C THR A 132 -3.85 -4.73 -1.60
N VAL A 133 -2.69 -4.32 -2.14
CA VAL A 133 -2.31 -4.66 -3.51
C VAL A 133 -2.41 -6.17 -3.74
N SER A 134 -2.77 -6.58 -4.96
CA SER A 134 -2.80 -8.01 -5.32
C SER A 134 -1.47 -8.70 -5.01
N PRO A 135 -1.48 -9.96 -4.56
CA PRO A 135 -0.27 -10.77 -4.41
C PRO A 135 0.55 -10.92 -5.69
N TYR A 136 -0.01 -10.61 -6.84
CA TYR A 136 0.67 -10.60 -8.14
C TYR A 136 1.06 -9.18 -8.61
N GLY A 137 1.08 -8.22 -7.69
CA GLY A 137 1.42 -6.84 -7.98
C GLY A 137 0.27 -6.04 -8.58
N PHE A 138 0.61 -4.92 -9.22
CA PHE A 138 -0.34 -3.96 -9.77
C PHE A 138 -0.13 -3.77 -11.28
N GLY A 139 -1.16 -4.08 -12.07
CA GLY A 139 -1.18 -3.97 -13.52
C GLY A 139 -0.61 -5.17 -14.27
N ALA A 140 -1.07 -5.37 -15.50
CA ALA A 140 -0.56 -6.31 -16.49
C ALA A 140 -0.63 -7.79 -16.11
N THR A 141 -1.64 -8.20 -15.32
CA THR A 141 -1.99 -9.62 -15.12
C THR A 141 -3.48 -9.85 -15.41
N SER A 142 -3.81 -11.01 -15.98
CA SER A 142 -5.09 -11.25 -16.67
C SER A 142 -6.06 -12.19 -15.94
N ASP A 143 -5.60 -12.98 -14.98
CA ASP A 143 -6.43 -13.99 -14.32
C ASP A 143 -6.11 -14.11 -12.81
N VAL A 144 -6.82 -14.98 -12.12
CA VAL A 144 -6.69 -15.20 -10.67
C VAL A 144 -5.36 -15.82 -10.25
N ASP A 145 -4.62 -16.38 -11.18
CA ASP A 145 -3.30 -16.98 -10.96
C ASP A 145 -2.15 -16.01 -11.28
N GLY A 146 -2.50 -14.77 -11.71
CA GLY A 146 -1.53 -13.71 -11.99
C GLY A 146 -0.77 -13.92 -13.30
N THR A 147 -1.38 -14.59 -14.29
CA THR A 147 -0.80 -14.73 -15.63
C THR A 147 -0.53 -13.37 -16.25
N PRO A 148 0.70 -13.07 -16.68
CA PRO A 148 1.00 -11.78 -17.30
C PRO A 148 0.25 -11.59 -18.63
N THR A 149 -0.28 -10.39 -18.90
CA THR A 149 -0.91 -10.07 -20.19
C THR A 149 0.09 -10.07 -21.34
N THR A 150 1.34 -9.67 -21.03
CA THR A 150 2.46 -9.67 -21.98
C THR A 150 3.73 -10.11 -21.25
N ALA A 151 4.71 -10.64 -21.99
CA ALA A 151 5.95 -11.16 -21.42
C ALA A 151 6.80 -10.10 -20.70
N ASP A 152 6.64 -8.83 -21.06
CA ASP A 152 7.36 -7.68 -20.50
C ASP A 152 6.50 -6.88 -19.49
N TYR A 153 5.28 -7.36 -19.17
CA TYR A 153 4.33 -6.69 -18.29
C TYR A 153 3.98 -5.26 -18.73
N ALA A 154 3.89 -5.04 -20.05
CA ALA A 154 3.47 -3.74 -20.58
C ALA A 154 2.16 -3.27 -19.94
N GLY A 155 2.06 -1.97 -19.63
CA GLY A 155 0.92 -1.40 -18.92
C GLY A 155 1.00 -1.50 -17.40
N SER A 156 2.19 -1.74 -16.84
CA SER A 156 2.48 -1.62 -15.41
C SER A 156 3.76 -0.81 -15.16
N GLY A 157 4.07 -0.51 -13.90
CA GLY A 157 5.28 0.19 -13.50
C GLY A 157 5.22 1.73 -13.65
N GLY A 158 6.38 2.38 -13.63
CA GLY A 158 6.48 3.84 -13.56
C GLY A 158 5.88 4.60 -14.75
N GLY A 159 5.87 3.97 -15.94
CA GLY A 159 5.38 4.58 -17.18
C GLY A 159 3.86 4.74 -17.29
N VAL A 160 3.07 4.13 -16.40
CA VAL A 160 1.61 4.25 -16.41
C VAL A 160 1.07 5.38 -15.52
N ALA A 161 1.93 6.03 -14.74
CA ALA A 161 1.52 7.15 -13.92
C ALA A 161 1.05 8.32 -14.79
N ASN A 162 -0.07 8.96 -14.40
CA ASN A 162 -0.57 10.13 -15.11
C ASN A 162 0.46 11.27 -15.06
N PRO A 163 0.94 11.79 -16.21
CA PRO A 163 2.01 12.77 -16.22
C PRO A 163 1.62 14.13 -15.60
N GLU A 164 0.35 14.54 -15.70
CA GLU A 164 -0.13 15.77 -15.06
C GLU A 164 -0.10 15.62 -13.53
N PHE A 165 -0.59 14.49 -13.00
CA PHE A 165 -0.53 14.21 -11.57
C PHE A 165 0.91 14.19 -11.05
N VAL A 166 1.83 13.52 -11.75
CA VAL A 166 3.26 13.50 -11.40
C VAL A 166 3.86 14.91 -11.40
N GLN A 167 3.50 15.75 -12.40
CA GLN A 167 3.99 17.11 -12.46
C GLN A 167 3.47 17.95 -11.28
N ARG A 168 2.18 17.81 -10.92
CA ARG A 168 1.59 18.52 -9.76
C ARG A 168 2.24 18.12 -8.44
N LEU A 169 2.58 16.86 -8.27
CA LEU A 169 3.36 16.40 -7.11
C LEU A 169 4.74 17.06 -7.06
N ARG A 170 5.45 17.17 -8.21
CA ARG A 170 6.75 17.88 -8.30
C ARG A 170 6.64 19.34 -7.94
N ASP A 171 5.58 19.99 -8.41
CA ASP A 171 5.31 21.40 -8.17
C ASP A 171 4.78 21.66 -6.75
N ARG A 172 4.54 20.59 -5.97
CA ARG A 172 3.95 20.64 -4.63
C ARG A 172 2.61 21.37 -4.62
N ASP A 173 1.75 21.04 -5.61
CA ASP A 173 0.42 21.60 -5.75
C ASP A 173 -0.49 21.12 -4.61
N ASP A 174 -0.79 22.01 -3.66
CA ASP A 174 -1.71 21.78 -2.55
C ASP A 174 -3.14 22.29 -2.83
N GLY A 175 -3.38 22.79 -4.04
CA GLY A 175 -4.67 23.32 -4.51
C GLY A 175 -5.68 22.22 -4.86
N SER A 176 -6.78 22.68 -5.48
CA SER A 176 -7.89 21.81 -5.92
C SER A 176 -8.47 22.24 -7.28
N GLU A 177 -7.70 22.96 -8.12
CA GLU A 177 -8.18 23.53 -9.38
C GLU A 177 -8.24 22.51 -10.51
N SER A 178 -7.62 21.34 -10.36
CA SER A 178 -7.62 20.25 -11.34
C SER A 178 -8.04 18.94 -10.69
N ASP A 179 -8.70 18.09 -11.45
CA ASP A 179 -9.02 16.71 -11.02
C ASP A 179 -7.75 15.90 -10.70
N PHE A 180 -6.60 16.31 -11.27
CA PHE A 180 -5.29 15.71 -11.00
C PHE A 180 -4.48 16.43 -9.91
N SER A 181 -5.06 17.43 -9.18
CA SER A 181 -4.43 17.93 -7.97
C SER A 181 -4.33 16.80 -6.92
N PRO A 182 -3.21 16.65 -6.19
CA PRO A 182 -3.06 15.61 -5.17
C PRO A 182 -4.24 15.54 -4.20
N ARG A 183 -4.75 16.71 -3.77
CA ARG A 183 -5.95 16.83 -2.94
C ARG A 183 -7.18 16.17 -3.56
N ASN A 184 -7.47 16.47 -4.83
CA ASN A 184 -8.65 15.93 -5.51
C ASN A 184 -8.50 14.44 -5.82
N VAL A 185 -7.29 13.96 -6.12
CA VAL A 185 -7.00 12.53 -6.26
C VAL A 185 -7.23 11.80 -4.93
N MET A 186 -6.78 12.34 -3.80
CA MET A 186 -7.07 11.76 -2.48
C MET A 186 -8.58 11.71 -2.21
N ARG A 187 -9.32 12.81 -2.46
CA ARG A 187 -10.78 12.91 -2.29
C ARG A 187 -11.55 11.91 -3.15
N ALA A 188 -11.06 11.64 -4.36
CA ALA A 188 -11.72 10.75 -5.30
C ALA A 188 -11.47 9.27 -5.02
N PHE A 189 -10.33 8.93 -4.38
CA PHE A 189 -9.87 7.54 -4.35
C PHE A 189 -9.52 7.03 -2.95
N TYR A 190 -9.06 7.87 -1.99
CA TYR A 190 -8.60 7.36 -0.69
C TYR A 190 -9.75 7.13 0.28
N TRP A 191 -10.84 7.90 0.17
CA TRP A 191 -12.04 7.76 0.99
C TRP A 191 -13.32 7.94 0.17
N HIS A 192 -14.43 7.49 0.73
CA HIS A 192 -15.72 7.55 0.04
C HIS A 192 -16.12 9.03 -0.27
N PRO A 193 -16.69 9.32 -1.46
CA PRO A 193 -17.03 10.70 -1.86
C PRO A 193 -17.99 11.43 -0.91
N ASP A 194 -18.78 10.71 -0.12
CA ASP A 194 -19.67 11.29 0.89
C ASP A 194 -18.99 11.55 2.22
N TYR A 195 -17.77 11.03 2.45
CA TYR A 195 -17.00 11.33 3.66
C TYR A 195 -16.53 12.77 3.65
N ARG A 196 -16.59 13.42 4.80
CA ARG A 196 -16.13 14.81 4.98
C ARG A 196 -15.07 14.85 6.06
N MET A 197 -13.85 14.97 5.62
CA MET A 197 -12.70 15.14 6.51
C MET A 197 -12.66 16.55 7.08
N ASP A 198 -12.16 16.69 8.30
CA ASP A 198 -11.78 18.00 8.83
C ASP A 198 -10.74 18.66 7.93
N ALA A 199 -10.92 19.97 7.64
CA ALA A 199 -10.08 20.68 6.68
C ALA A 199 -8.61 20.77 7.13
N GLU A 200 -8.36 20.94 8.44
CA GLU A 200 -6.98 21.02 8.95
C GLU A 200 -6.27 19.67 8.81
N ARG A 201 -6.99 18.57 9.02
CA ARG A 201 -6.45 17.22 8.79
C ARG A 201 -6.22 16.93 7.32
N GLU A 202 -7.16 17.30 6.44
CA GLU A 202 -6.97 17.14 4.99
C GLU A 202 -5.75 17.92 4.50
N ASP A 203 -5.59 19.16 4.92
CA ASP A 203 -4.41 19.98 4.58
C ASP A 203 -3.11 19.32 5.05
N ALA A 204 -3.11 18.71 6.24
CA ALA A 204 -1.97 17.97 6.75
C ALA A 204 -1.66 16.74 5.92
N LEU A 205 -2.67 15.92 5.56
CA LEU A 205 -2.46 14.73 4.72
C LEU A 205 -1.98 15.09 3.32
N VAL A 206 -2.50 16.18 2.71
CA VAL A 206 -1.99 16.70 1.43
C VAL A 206 -0.52 17.09 1.56
N ALA A 207 -0.16 17.83 2.61
CA ALA A 207 1.23 18.24 2.86
C ALA A 207 2.15 17.02 3.00
N GLU A 208 1.67 15.94 3.62
CA GLU A 208 2.42 14.68 3.75
C GLU A 208 2.63 13.99 2.40
N VAL A 209 1.60 13.87 1.57
CA VAL A 209 1.72 13.33 0.20
C VAL A 209 2.76 14.10 -0.61
N LEU A 210 2.79 15.43 -0.46
CA LEU A 210 3.72 16.32 -1.17
C LEU A 210 5.19 16.21 -0.69
N LYS A 211 5.49 15.47 0.38
CA LYS A 211 6.86 15.11 0.79
C LYS A 211 7.43 13.94 -0.01
N SER A 212 6.64 13.26 -0.83
CA SER A 212 7.07 12.11 -1.60
C SER A 212 8.26 12.44 -2.52
N ASN A 213 9.20 11.50 -2.64
CA ASN A 213 10.34 11.61 -3.56
C ASN A 213 9.88 11.38 -5.02
N ILE A 214 9.60 12.47 -5.74
CA ILE A 214 9.11 12.41 -7.13
C ILE A 214 10.27 12.33 -8.10
N SER A 215 10.67 11.10 -8.43
CA SER A 215 11.85 10.82 -9.27
C SER A 215 11.77 9.40 -9.85
N ASP A 216 12.75 9.06 -10.69
CA ASP A 216 12.97 7.68 -11.17
C ASP A 216 13.34 6.72 -10.03
N ASP A 217 13.97 7.20 -8.96
CA ASP A 217 14.38 6.39 -7.81
C ASP A 217 13.28 6.28 -6.73
N GLY A 218 12.19 7.05 -6.85
CA GLY A 218 11.07 7.13 -5.91
C GLY A 218 9.73 6.86 -6.58
N TYR A 219 8.83 7.85 -6.63
CA TYR A 219 7.58 7.82 -7.36
C TYR A 219 7.67 8.69 -8.62
N PRO A 220 7.21 8.26 -9.79
CA PRO A 220 6.60 6.95 -10.08
C PRO A 220 7.64 5.84 -10.31
N GLY A 221 8.89 6.17 -10.60
CA GLY A 221 9.93 5.29 -11.07
C GLY A 221 10.26 5.51 -12.55
N ASP A 222 11.26 4.79 -13.04
CA ASP A 222 11.63 4.77 -14.45
C ASP A 222 10.71 3.83 -15.27
N HIS A 223 10.87 3.78 -16.58
CA HIS A 223 10.15 2.87 -17.46
C HIS A 223 10.95 2.61 -18.74
N VAL A 224 10.56 1.58 -19.48
CA VAL A 224 11.12 1.26 -20.77
C VAL A 224 10.01 1.21 -21.84
N PRO A 225 10.33 1.50 -23.13
CA PRO A 225 9.38 1.32 -24.23
C PRO A 225 8.99 -0.15 -24.39
N SER A 226 7.73 -0.40 -24.78
CA SER A 226 7.22 -1.73 -25.13
C SER A 226 6.66 -1.76 -26.55
N GLN A 227 6.73 -2.93 -27.20
CA GLN A 227 6.02 -3.20 -28.45
C GLN A 227 4.56 -3.62 -28.22
N HIS A 228 4.20 -3.89 -26.97
CA HIS A 228 2.85 -4.23 -26.56
C HIS A 228 2.09 -2.99 -26.08
N TRP A 229 0.78 -3.00 -26.22
CA TRP A 229 -0.09 -1.96 -25.67
C TRP A 229 0.07 -1.91 -24.14
N PRO A 230 0.09 -0.72 -23.52
CA PRO A 230 -0.06 0.64 -24.08
C PRO A 230 1.29 1.31 -24.52
N GLY A 231 2.33 0.57 -24.82
CA GLY A 231 3.59 1.08 -25.35
C GLY A 231 4.67 1.33 -24.30
N VAL A 232 4.40 1.03 -23.02
CA VAL A 232 5.35 1.18 -21.91
C VAL A 232 5.36 -0.09 -21.06
N ALA A 233 6.54 -0.43 -20.53
CA ALA A 233 6.75 -1.55 -19.61
C ALA A 233 7.56 -1.09 -18.38
N PRO A 234 7.54 -1.87 -17.27
CA PRO A 234 8.26 -1.51 -16.06
C PRO A 234 9.76 -1.37 -16.29
N GLY A 235 10.34 -0.33 -15.68
CA GLY A 235 11.77 -0.18 -15.50
C GLY A 235 12.29 -1.03 -14.33
N GLU A 236 13.37 -0.53 -13.70
CA GLU A 236 14.06 -1.23 -12.60
C GLU A 236 14.10 -0.43 -11.31
N ARG A 237 13.67 0.84 -11.31
CA ARG A 237 13.78 1.76 -10.17
C ARG A 237 12.41 2.37 -9.84
N GLY A 238 12.20 2.65 -8.55
CA GLY A 238 11.04 3.35 -8.04
C GLY A 238 9.87 2.44 -7.67
N ILE A 239 8.90 3.03 -6.96
CA ILE A 239 7.87 2.27 -6.25
C ILE A 239 6.86 1.60 -7.18
N LEU A 240 6.47 2.24 -8.30
CA LEU A 240 5.51 1.59 -9.20
C LEU A 240 6.13 0.40 -9.95
N ASN A 241 7.45 0.40 -10.17
CA ASN A 241 8.14 -0.76 -10.67
C ASN A 241 8.22 -1.87 -9.61
N ALA A 242 8.52 -1.50 -8.36
CA ALA A 242 8.47 -2.44 -7.24
C ALA A 242 7.08 -3.08 -7.05
N LEU A 243 6.00 -2.39 -7.45
CA LEU A 243 4.63 -2.88 -7.44
C LEU A 243 4.23 -3.65 -8.70
N SER A 244 4.93 -3.51 -9.81
CA SER A 244 4.60 -4.21 -11.05
C SER A 244 4.65 -5.73 -10.85
N GLY A 245 3.70 -6.47 -11.45
CA GLY A 245 3.70 -7.94 -11.47
C GLY A 245 4.99 -8.56 -12.02
N ARG A 246 5.80 -7.78 -12.74
CA ARG A 246 7.13 -8.20 -13.17
C ARG A 246 8.08 -8.50 -12.00
N TRP A 247 7.99 -7.73 -10.93
CA TRP A 247 8.90 -7.77 -9.79
C TRP A 247 8.22 -8.08 -8.47
N CYS A 248 6.91 -7.77 -8.37
CA CYS A 248 6.09 -8.03 -7.20
C CYS A 248 5.29 -9.32 -7.38
N ASN A 249 5.71 -10.37 -6.71
CA ASN A 249 4.92 -11.59 -6.57
C ASN A 249 5.08 -12.13 -5.14
N VAL A 250 4.06 -11.89 -4.33
CA VAL A 250 3.99 -12.35 -2.94
C VAL A 250 2.99 -13.49 -2.75
N SER A 251 2.59 -14.16 -3.84
CA SER A 251 1.72 -15.33 -3.77
C SER A 251 2.38 -16.51 -3.06
N GLY A 252 3.72 -16.51 -2.94
CA GLY A 252 4.49 -17.47 -2.15
C GLY A 252 4.16 -17.47 -0.65
N ILE A 253 3.35 -16.54 -0.16
CA ILE A 253 2.83 -16.56 1.22
C ILE A 253 2.06 -17.85 1.53
N VAL A 254 1.51 -18.53 0.53
CA VAL A 254 0.83 -19.82 0.70
C VAL A 254 1.73 -20.94 1.21
N ASP A 255 3.04 -20.81 1.00
CA ASP A 255 4.04 -21.84 1.30
C ASP A 255 4.82 -21.62 2.60
N ILE A 256 4.61 -20.48 3.28
CA ILE A 256 5.35 -20.17 4.53
C ILE A 256 4.96 -21.11 5.67
N SER A 257 5.89 -21.28 6.61
CA SER A 257 5.67 -21.99 7.87
C SER A 257 6.56 -21.37 8.96
N PRO A 258 6.01 -20.96 10.11
CA PRO A 258 4.59 -21.00 10.47
C PRO A 258 3.70 -20.11 9.58
N LYS A 259 2.38 -20.35 9.65
CA LYS A 259 1.36 -19.53 8.99
C LYS A 259 0.68 -18.64 10.03
N PRO A 260 1.04 -17.34 10.14
CA PRO A 260 0.32 -16.42 11.04
C PRO A 260 -1.13 -16.21 10.56
N PRO A 261 -2.08 -15.96 11.47
CA PRO A 261 -3.44 -15.61 11.08
C PRO A 261 -3.48 -14.33 10.25
N VAL A 262 -4.39 -14.28 9.27
CA VAL A 262 -4.57 -13.14 8.35
C VAL A 262 -5.97 -12.59 8.44
N LEU A 263 -6.09 -11.29 8.72
CA LEU A 263 -7.32 -10.51 8.56
C LEU A 263 -7.19 -9.66 7.29
N TRP A 264 -8.17 -9.75 6.39
CA TRP A 264 -8.25 -8.91 5.20
C TRP A 264 -9.48 -8.01 5.30
N ILE A 265 -9.26 -6.70 5.49
CA ILE A 265 -10.30 -5.67 5.52
C ILE A 265 -10.28 -4.94 4.19
N ARG A 266 -11.45 -4.73 3.59
CA ARG A 266 -11.57 -3.93 2.37
C ARG A 266 -12.86 -3.11 2.30
N GLY A 267 -12.80 -1.96 1.64
CA GLY A 267 -13.97 -1.22 1.23
C GLY A 267 -14.63 -1.86 -0.01
N ASP A 268 -15.98 -1.88 -0.08
CA ASP A 268 -16.69 -2.36 -1.27
C ASP A 268 -16.68 -1.35 -2.42
N GLY A 269 -16.36 -0.07 -2.13
CA GLY A 269 -16.22 1.01 -3.09
C GLY A 269 -14.78 1.33 -3.49
N ASP A 270 -13.81 0.46 -3.19
CA ASP A 270 -12.40 0.70 -3.55
C ASP A 270 -12.20 0.72 -5.07
N LEU A 271 -11.85 1.91 -5.59
CA LEU A 271 -11.55 2.14 -7.01
C LEU A 271 -10.05 2.06 -7.32
N VAL A 272 -9.20 1.86 -6.32
CA VAL A 272 -7.74 1.71 -6.48
C VAL A 272 -7.36 0.24 -6.61
N VAL A 273 -7.78 -0.59 -5.64
CA VAL A 273 -7.52 -2.03 -5.67
C VAL A 273 -8.85 -2.78 -5.81
N GLY A 274 -9.28 -2.94 -7.04
CA GLY A 274 -10.55 -3.59 -7.39
C GLY A 274 -10.40 -4.43 -8.66
N ASP A 275 -11.41 -5.25 -8.96
CA ASP A 275 -11.46 -6.02 -10.22
C ASP A 275 -11.77 -5.12 -11.44
N GLN A 276 -12.08 -3.84 -11.19
CA GLN A 276 -12.27 -2.76 -12.17
C GLN A 276 -11.59 -1.48 -11.66
N SER A 277 -10.28 -1.55 -11.42
CA SER A 277 -9.52 -0.43 -10.88
C SER A 277 -9.46 0.76 -11.85
N SER A 278 -9.68 1.97 -11.32
CA SER A 278 -9.50 3.22 -12.07
C SER A 278 -8.04 3.56 -12.39
N PHE A 279 -7.10 2.73 -11.96
CA PHE A 279 -5.66 2.87 -12.21
C PHE A 279 -5.10 1.70 -13.04
N ASP A 280 -5.91 0.70 -13.35
CA ASP A 280 -5.50 -0.43 -14.20
C ASP A 280 -5.66 -0.08 -15.69
N MET A 281 -4.64 -0.35 -16.49
CA MET A 281 -4.65 -0.03 -17.91
C MET A 281 -5.74 -0.76 -18.66
N GLY A 282 -6.04 -2.03 -18.33
CA GLY A 282 -7.11 -2.79 -18.93
C GLY A 282 -8.48 -2.17 -18.67
N ALA A 283 -8.76 -1.79 -17.43
CA ALA A 283 -10.00 -1.11 -17.07
C ALA A 283 -10.12 0.27 -17.73
N LEU A 284 -9.04 1.06 -17.76
CA LEU A 284 -9.00 2.36 -18.44
C LEU A 284 -9.17 2.21 -19.96
N GLY A 285 -8.59 1.17 -20.56
CA GLY A 285 -8.77 0.84 -21.97
C GLY A 285 -10.22 0.47 -22.29
N GLN A 286 -10.84 -0.37 -21.48
CA GLN A 286 -12.24 -0.77 -21.59
C GLN A 286 -13.21 0.44 -21.50
N LEU A 287 -12.87 1.43 -20.66
CA LEU A 287 -13.61 2.69 -20.54
C LEU A 287 -13.31 3.68 -21.66
N GLY A 288 -12.36 3.38 -22.57
CA GLY A 288 -11.95 4.27 -23.65
C GLY A 288 -11.08 5.45 -23.22
N ALA A 289 -10.55 5.42 -22.02
CA ALA A 289 -9.65 6.47 -21.50
C ALA A 289 -8.23 6.35 -22.08
N ILE A 290 -7.80 5.14 -22.45
CA ILE A 290 -6.53 4.87 -23.13
C ILE A 290 -6.84 4.41 -24.57
N PRO A 291 -6.28 5.09 -25.60
CA PRO A 291 -6.55 4.76 -27.00
C PRO A 291 -5.98 3.39 -27.41
N ASP A 292 -6.49 2.86 -28.52
CA ASP A 292 -6.00 1.64 -29.17
C ASP A 292 -6.02 0.39 -28.28
N TRP A 293 -6.94 0.33 -27.31
CA TRP A 293 -7.09 -0.85 -26.45
C TRP A 293 -7.42 -2.10 -27.28
N PRO A 294 -6.65 -3.20 -27.08
CA PRO A 294 -6.76 -4.38 -27.95
C PRO A 294 -7.94 -5.32 -27.62
N GLY A 295 -8.75 -4.98 -26.61
CA GLY A 295 -9.89 -5.78 -26.17
C GLY A 295 -9.58 -6.76 -25.02
N ASP A 296 -10.64 -7.24 -24.36
CA ASP A 296 -10.58 -8.11 -23.16
C ASP A 296 -9.82 -9.43 -23.40
N GLU A 297 -9.86 -9.96 -24.61
CA GLU A 297 -9.15 -11.21 -24.93
C GLU A 297 -7.62 -11.05 -24.89
N VAL A 298 -7.12 -9.83 -25.08
CA VAL A 298 -5.68 -9.53 -25.16
C VAL A 298 -5.20 -8.83 -23.89
N TYR A 299 -5.99 -7.88 -23.40
CA TYR A 299 -5.62 -7.09 -22.24
C TYR A 299 -6.86 -6.79 -21.38
N PRO A 300 -7.33 -7.79 -20.58
CA PRO A 300 -8.44 -7.59 -19.65
C PRO A 300 -8.04 -6.71 -18.47
N PRO A 301 -9.00 -6.12 -17.74
CA PRO A 301 -8.75 -5.59 -16.41
C PRO A 301 -8.17 -6.63 -15.47
N GLN A 302 -7.23 -6.20 -14.61
CA GLN A 302 -6.65 -7.10 -13.60
C GLN A 302 -7.67 -7.41 -12.49
N PRO A 303 -7.98 -8.69 -12.21
CA PRO A 303 -8.95 -9.06 -11.17
C PRO A 303 -8.30 -9.09 -9.77
N MET A 304 -7.92 -7.91 -9.22
CA MET A 304 -7.04 -7.80 -8.05
C MET A 304 -7.67 -8.37 -6.77
N VAL A 305 -8.97 -8.16 -6.56
CA VAL A 305 -9.71 -8.71 -5.42
C VAL A 305 -9.84 -10.22 -5.55
N ALA A 306 -10.20 -10.71 -6.74
CA ALA A 306 -10.29 -12.14 -7.00
C ALA A 306 -8.92 -12.84 -6.85
N GLN A 307 -7.82 -12.21 -7.27
CA GLN A 307 -6.46 -12.70 -7.07
C GLN A 307 -6.10 -12.82 -5.59
N THR A 308 -6.38 -11.79 -4.80
CA THR A 308 -6.12 -11.78 -3.35
C THR A 308 -6.92 -12.88 -2.67
N ARG A 309 -8.21 -13.00 -2.99
CA ARG A 309 -9.08 -14.05 -2.44
C ARG A 309 -8.57 -15.44 -2.76
N ALA A 310 -8.21 -15.72 -4.03
CA ALA A 310 -7.69 -17.02 -4.45
C ALA A 310 -6.38 -17.38 -3.73
N VAL A 311 -5.49 -16.42 -3.47
CA VAL A 311 -4.26 -16.65 -2.69
C VAL A 311 -4.58 -16.94 -1.23
N LEU A 312 -5.47 -16.19 -0.61
CA LEU A 312 -5.87 -16.41 0.79
C LEU A 312 -6.63 -17.72 0.98
N GLU A 313 -7.45 -18.14 0.01
CA GLU A 313 -8.09 -19.46 0.02
C GLU A 313 -7.05 -20.59 -0.04
N ARG A 314 -6.01 -20.46 -0.88
CA ARG A 314 -4.89 -21.42 -0.92
C ARG A 314 -4.08 -21.41 0.37
N TYR A 315 -3.88 -20.25 0.98
CA TYR A 315 -3.23 -20.10 2.28
C TYR A 315 -4.00 -20.85 3.37
N ALA A 316 -5.33 -20.69 3.40
CA ALA A 316 -6.21 -21.38 4.34
C ALA A 316 -6.24 -22.91 4.10
N ALA A 317 -6.30 -23.34 2.82
CA ALA A 317 -6.22 -24.75 2.47
C ALA A 317 -4.90 -25.40 2.90
N GLY A 318 -3.82 -24.60 2.99
CA GLY A 318 -2.51 -25.00 3.52
C GLY A 318 -2.41 -24.96 5.06
N GLY A 319 -3.54 -24.75 5.78
CA GLY A 319 -3.60 -24.77 7.24
C GLY A 319 -3.42 -23.39 7.92
N GLY A 320 -3.42 -22.29 7.17
CA GLY A 320 -3.47 -20.94 7.72
C GLY A 320 -4.90 -20.53 8.11
N GLU A 321 -5.02 -19.53 8.97
CA GLU A 321 -6.30 -18.91 9.30
C GLU A 321 -6.46 -17.61 8.50
N THR A 322 -7.60 -17.43 7.82
CA THR A 322 -7.91 -16.21 7.07
C THR A 322 -9.34 -15.75 7.36
N ARG A 323 -9.51 -14.43 7.43
CA ARG A 323 -10.82 -13.79 7.60
C ARG A 323 -10.89 -12.60 6.65
N GLU A 324 -11.89 -12.58 5.76
CA GLU A 324 -12.22 -11.43 4.91
C GLU A 324 -13.36 -10.64 5.55
N GLU A 325 -13.18 -9.33 5.68
CA GLU A 325 -14.20 -8.39 6.16
C GLU A 325 -14.38 -7.27 5.15
N VAL A 326 -15.62 -7.02 4.75
CA VAL A 326 -16.00 -6.00 3.79
C VAL A 326 -16.74 -4.88 4.48
N ILE A 327 -16.22 -3.66 4.43
CA ILE A 327 -16.88 -2.48 4.99
C ILE A 327 -17.70 -1.82 3.87
N ALA A 328 -19.04 -1.93 3.99
CA ALA A 328 -19.95 -1.38 3.00
C ALA A 328 -19.94 0.15 3.01
N GLY A 329 -19.87 0.76 1.83
CA GLY A 329 -19.81 2.21 1.63
C GLY A 329 -18.45 2.82 1.95
N SER A 330 -17.42 2.03 2.16
CA SER A 330 -16.03 2.48 2.30
C SER A 330 -15.28 2.42 0.96
N SER A 331 -14.26 3.28 0.82
CA SER A 331 -13.36 3.28 -0.33
C SER A 331 -12.01 2.63 0.02
N HIS A 332 -10.90 3.11 -0.57
CA HIS A 332 -9.56 2.54 -0.43
C HIS A 332 -8.95 2.66 0.98
N GLY A 333 -9.48 3.54 1.83
CA GLY A 333 -9.01 3.75 3.21
C GLY A 333 -10.10 3.58 4.25
N PRO A 334 -10.56 2.36 4.56
CA PRO A 334 -11.61 2.10 5.57
C PRO A 334 -11.29 2.67 6.94
N PHE A 335 -10.02 2.75 7.30
CA PHE A 335 -9.57 3.35 8.55
C PHE A 335 -9.62 4.90 8.54
N ILE A 336 -9.97 5.51 7.39
CA ILE A 336 -10.20 6.94 7.23
C ILE A 336 -11.70 7.24 7.24
N ASP A 337 -12.46 6.62 6.33
CA ASP A 337 -13.87 6.95 6.11
C ASP A 337 -14.85 6.15 6.99
N HIS A 338 -14.43 5.01 7.53
CA HIS A 338 -15.19 4.13 8.43
C HIS A 338 -14.33 3.70 9.64
N LEU A 339 -13.67 4.69 10.27
CA LEU A 339 -12.70 4.49 11.35
C LEU A 339 -13.19 3.52 12.44
N ASP A 340 -14.37 3.75 12.99
CA ASP A 340 -14.89 2.95 14.11
C ASP A 340 -15.06 1.46 13.71
N ALA A 341 -15.57 1.20 12.50
CA ALA A 341 -15.75 -0.16 12.01
C ALA A 341 -14.41 -0.85 11.75
N CYS A 342 -13.48 -0.14 11.09
CA CYS A 342 -12.16 -0.67 10.81
C CYS A 342 -11.35 -0.92 12.10
N ALA A 343 -11.37 0.04 13.03
CA ALA A 343 -10.71 -0.09 14.33
C ALA A 343 -11.26 -1.27 15.15
N ALA A 344 -12.59 -1.44 15.18
CA ALA A 344 -13.22 -2.56 15.88
C ALA A 344 -12.77 -3.92 15.33
N LEU A 345 -12.75 -4.07 13.99
CA LEU A 345 -12.29 -5.30 13.32
C LEU A 345 -10.81 -5.58 13.60
N LEU A 346 -9.97 -4.56 13.46
CA LEU A 346 -8.54 -4.66 13.68
C LEU A 346 -8.21 -5.02 15.11
N TYR A 347 -8.73 -4.25 16.08
CA TYR A 347 -8.34 -4.41 17.48
C TYR A 347 -8.97 -5.65 18.13
N ASP A 348 -10.16 -6.10 17.66
CA ASP A 348 -10.71 -7.43 18.03
C ASP A 348 -9.79 -8.57 17.55
N PHE A 349 -9.23 -8.44 16.36
CA PHE A 349 -8.32 -9.44 15.80
C PHE A 349 -6.94 -9.46 16.48
N LEU A 350 -6.47 -8.33 16.96
CA LEU A 350 -5.18 -8.24 17.66
C LEU A 350 -5.24 -8.72 19.13
N GLY A 351 -6.43 -8.72 19.77
CA GLY A 351 -6.67 -9.17 21.15
C GLY A 351 -6.58 -8.06 22.16
#